data_e9f44cdf1d8c9196a360e2af1fec90e3
#
_entry.id   e9f44cdf1d8c9196a360e2af1fec90e3
#
_cell.length_a   1.000
_cell.length_b   1.000
_cell.length_c   1.000
_cell.angle_alpha   90.00
_cell.angle_beta   90.00
_cell.angle_gamma   90.00
#
_symmetry.space_group_name_H-M   'P 1'
#
loop_
_entity.id
_entity.type
_entity.pdbx_description
1 polymer ?
#
loop_
_entity_poly.entity_id
_entity_poly.type
_entity_poly.pdbx_seq_one_letter_code
_entity_poly.pdbx_strand_id
1 'polypeptide(L)'
;MQNRPTAQAVVDALRKEYPGAAHVCWALLAGGQSAAVDDGEPSGTAGRPMLEVLRHQELEGVLATVVRYFGGIKLGAGGLVRAYTDSVAQTLLLAEKITLQRVITLQCSIPYSMEGWLRRELELAQATLLNVRHQTAVHMQWSLAESQSAPLIQRLNEGGQGRIDWLKFWPN
;
A
#
# COMPACT_ATOMS: atom_id res chain seq x y z
N MET A 1 -2.40 2.28 7.30
CA MET A 1 -1.53 1.96 8.47
C MET A 1 -0.09 1.80 7.96
N GLN A 2 0.93 2.32 8.65
CA GLN A 2 2.30 2.29 8.12
C GLN A 2 3.19 1.22 8.78
N ASN A 3 3.02 1.00 10.09
CA ASN A 3 3.90 0.11 10.86
C ASN A 3 3.26 -0.34 12.18
N ARG A 4 3.95 -1.25 12.88
CA ARG A 4 3.49 -1.82 14.15
C ARG A 4 3.37 -0.80 15.30
N PRO A 5 4.30 0.17 15.51
CA PRO A 5 4.12 1.18 16.56
C PRO A 5 2.86 2.01 16.38
N THR A 6 2.55 2.44 15.15
CA THR A 6 1.31 3.17 14.84
C THR A 6 0.07 2.31 15.09
N ALA A 7 0.12 1.02 14.73
CA ALA A 7 -0.96 0.06 15.03
C ALA A 7 -1.18 -0.10 16.54
N GLN A 8 -0.11 -0.23 17.33
CA GLN A 8 -0.19 -0.34 18.78
C GLN A 8 -0.84 0.89 19.41
N ALA A 9 -0.50 2.10 18.95
CA ALA A 9 -1.13 3.33 19.45
C ALA A 9 -2.65 3.34 19.23
N VAL A 10 -3.13 2.85 18.09
CA VAL A 10 -4.57 2.70 17.81
C VAL A 10 -5.21 1.69 18.75
N VAL A 11 -4.58 0.53 18.96
CA VAL A 11 -5.09 -0.51 19.88
C VAL A 11 -5.17 0.01 21.31
N ASP A 12 -4.15 0.76 21.76
CA ASP A 12 -4.11 1.34 23.10
C ASP A 12 -5.21 2.43 23.27
N ALA A 13 -5.51 3.18 22.23
CA ALA A 13 -6.63 4.12 22.21
C ALA A 13 -7.98 3.38 22.35
N LEU A 14 -8.18 2.31 21.58
CA LEU A 14 -9.39 1.48 21.66
C LEU A 14 -9.58 0.86 23.05
N ARG A 15 -8.51 0.38 23.69
CA ARG A 15 -8.61 -0.13 25.07
C ARG A 15 -9.05 0.92 26.08
N LYS A 16 -8.66 2.18 25.88
CA LYS A 16 -9.09 3.31 26.72
C LYS A 16 -10.55 3.70 26.43
N GLU A 17 -10.95 3.65 25.17
CA GLU A 17 -12.31 4.00 24.74
C GLU A 17 -13.32 2.93 25.17
N TYR A 18 -12.91 1.65 25.17
CA TYR A 18 -13.76 0.51 25.51
C TYR A 18 -13.25 -0.26 26.75
N PRO A 19 -13.20 0.37 27.95
CA PRO A 19 -12.59 -0.22 29.14
C PRO A 19 -13.30 -1.46 29.68
N GLY A 20 -14.57 -1.66 29.28
CA GLY A 20 -15.36 -2.84 29.63
C GLY A 20 -15.22 -4.02 28.66
N ALA A 21 -14.41 -3.87 27.60
CA ALA A 21 -14.19 -4.95 26.65
C ALA A 21 -13.36 -6.06 27.28
N ALA A 22 -13.74 -7.31 27.03
CA ALA A 22 -12.99 -8.47 27.50
C ALA A 22 -11.68 -8.64 26.68
N HIS A 23 -11.74 -8.33 25.39
CA HIS A 23 -10.63 -8.52 24.45
C HIS A 23 -10.62 -7.42 23.39
N VAL A 24 -9.41 -6.97 23.00
CA VAL A 24 -9.18 -6.10 21.84
C VAL A 24 -8.18 -6.82 20.94
N CYS A 25 -8.71 -7.76 20.16
CA CYS A 25 -7.90 -8.57 19.24
C CYS A 25 -7.59 -7.77 17.97
N TRP A 26 -6.41 -8.03 17.37
CA TRP A 26 -6.03 -7.29 16.19
C TRP A 26 -5.09 -8.06 15.26
N ALA A 27 -5.12 -7.69 13.98
CA ALA A 27 -4.20 -8.17 12.96
C ALA A 27 -3.69 -7.00 12.12
N LEU A 28 -2.40 -7.01 11.82
CA LEU A 28 -1.69 -6.00 11.03
C LEU A 28 -1.08 -6.63 9.79
N LEU A 29 -1.20 -5.95 8.67
CA LEU A 29 -0.49 -6.25 7.44
C LEU A 29 -0.03 -4.92 6.82
N ALA A 30 1.25 -4.55 7.01
CA ALA A 30 1.77 -3.25 6.60
C ALA A 30 3.29 -3.24 6.48
N GLY A 31 3.83 -2.63 5.42
CA GLY A 31 5.27 -2.47 5.20
C GLY A 31 6.03 -3.79 5.12
N GLY A 32 5.43 -4.83 4.55
CA GLY A 32 5.99 -6.18 4.50
C GLY A 32 6.01 -6.89 5.85
N GLN A 33 5.44 -6.30 6.90
CA GLN A 33 5.33 -6.89 8.23
C GLN A 33 3.91 -7.39 8.48
N SER A 34 3.78 -8.45 9.28
CA SER A 34 2.49 -8.94 9.77
C SER A 34 2.53 -9.18 11.27
N ALA A 35 1.39 -8.98 11.93
CA ALA A 35 1.18 -9.33 13.32
C ALA A 35 -0.23 -9.83 13.55
N ALA A 36 -0.39 -10.72 14.52
CA ALA A 36 -1.66 -11.28 14.94
C ALA A 36 -1.67 -11.38 16.48
N VAL A 37 -2.66 -10.81 17.12
CA VAL A 37 -2.74 -10.74 18.58
C VAL A 37 -4.13 -11.16 19.05
N ASP A 38 -4.19 -12.16 19.90
CA ASP A 38 -5.42 -12.74 20.43
C ASP A 38 -5.95 -12.02 21.69
N ASP A 39 -5.11 -11.23 22.36
CA ASP A 39 -5.45 -10.41 23.53
C ASP A 39 -6.26 -11.16 24.61
N GLY A 40 -5.76 -12.33 25.01
CA GLY A 40 -6.39 -13.18 26.04
C GLY A 40 -7.46 -14.15 25.54
N GLU A 41 -7.80 -14.14 24.27
CA GLU A 41 -8.53 -15.26 23.66
C GLU A 41 -7.65 -16.51 23.59
N PRO A 42 -8.21 -17.72 23.46
CA PRO A 42 -7.43 -18.92 23.22
C PRO A 42 -6.49 -18.75 22.03
N SER A 43 -5.26 -19.20 22.18
CA SER A 43 -4.20 -18.99 21.18
C SER A 43 -4.63 -19.39 19.75
N GLY A 44 -4.45 -18.46 18.80
CA GLY A 44 -4.74 -18.68 17.39
C GLY A 44 -6.23 -18.61 17.00
N THR A 45 -7.11 -18.22 17.93
CA THR A 45 -8.56 -18.19 17.63
C THR A 45 -9.10 -16.83 17.22
N ALA A 46 -8.31 -15.77 17.34
CA ALA A 46 -8.70 -14.40 17.02
C ALA A 46 -7.75 -13.73 16.01
N GLY A 47 -6.57 -13.36 16.45
CA GLY A 47 -5.65 -12.58 15.62
C GLY A 47 -5.22 -13.29 14.34
N ARG A 48 -4.93 -14.60 14.40
CA ARG A 48 -4.54 -15.38 13.22
C ARG A 48 -5.66 -15.49 12.19
N PRO A 49 -6.91 -15.88 12.53
CA PRO A 49 -8.04 -15.83 11.61
C PRO A 49 -8.26 -14.47 10.95
N MET A 50 -8.16 -13.38 11.72
CA MET A 50 -8.25 -12.01 11.20
C MET A 50 -7.15 -11.74 10.16
N LEU A 51 -5.90 -12.11 10.46
CA LEU A 51 -4.76 -11.92 9.56
C LEU A 51 -4.94 -12.69 8.25
N GLU A 52 -5.45 -13.93 8.30
CA GLU A 52 -5.70 -14.72 7.09
C GLU A 52 -6.76 -14.06 6.20
N VAL A 53 -7.79 -13.43 6.75
CA VAL A 53 -8.75 -12.65 5.95
C VAL A 53 -8.05 -11.50 5.22
N LEU A 54 -7.17 -10.74 5.89
CA LEU A 54 -6.43 -9.64 5.27
C LEU A 54 -5.53 -10.12 4.13
N ARG A 55 -4.88 -11.27 4.32
CA ARG A 55 -4.00 -11.89 3.30
C ARG A 55 -4.78 -12.37 2.08
N HIS A 56 -5.90 -13.07 2.28
CA HIS A 56 -6.75 -13.56 1.18
C HIS A 56 -7.36 -12.42 0.35
N GLN A 57 -7.50 -11.24 0.94
CA GLN A 57 -7.95 -10.02 0.24
C GLN A 57 -6.80 -9.23 -0.37
N GLU A 58 -5.55 -9.74 -0.32
CA GLU A 58 -4.33 -9.10 -0.85
C GLU A 58 -4.17 -7.64 -0.37
N LEU A 59 -4.56 -7.37 0.89
CA LEU A 59 -4.52 -6.04 1.45
C LEU A 59 -3.11 -5.70 1.95
N GLU A 60 -2.79 -4.40 1.90
CA GLU A 60 -1.56 -3.84 2.44
C GLU A 60 -1.88 -2.53 3.17
N GLY A 61 -1.06 -2.18 4.17
CA GLY A 61 -1.25 -0.95 4.94
C GLY A 61 -2.49 -0.98 5.84
N VAL A 62 -2.93 -2.15 6.32
CA VAL A 62 -4.18 -2.35 7.05
C VAL A 62 -3.95 -2.85 8.47
N LEU A 63 -4.74 -2.32 9.39
CA LEU A 63 -4.94 -2.83 10.76
C LEU A 63 -6.42 -3.19 10.91
N ALA A 64 -6.71 -4.45 11.19
CA ALA A 64 -8.03 -4.89 11.63
C ALA A 64 -8.04 -5.02 13.15
N THR A 65 -9.08 -4.48 13.81
CA THR A 65 -9.29 -4.58 15.26
C THR A 65 -10.69 -5.08 15.52
N VAL A 66 -10.85 -5.95 16.51
CA VAL A 66 -12.14 -6.42 16.98
C VAL A 66 -12.19 -6.22 18.49
N VAL A 67 -13.12 -5.38 18.94
CA VAL A 67 -13.44 -5.15 20.34
C VAL A 67 -14.54 -6.12 20.75
N ARG A 68 -14.25 -7.06 21.65
CA ARG A 68 -15.20 -8.10 22.05
C ARG A 68 -15.62 -7.95 23.51
N TYR A 69 -16.92 -8.02 23.72
CA TYR A 69 -17.54 -8.16 25.04
C TYR A 69 -18.01 -9.60 25.25
N PHE A 70 -17.81 -10.13 26.44
CA PHE A 70 -18.30 -11.46 26.75
C PHE A 70 -19.82 -11.41 27.04
N GLY A 71 -20.61 -12.09 26.22
CA GLY A 71 -22.07 -12.10 26.31
C GLY A 71 -22.68 -13.27 27.10
N GLY A 72 -21.87 -13.95 27.96
CA GLY A 72 -22.36 -15.07 28.78
C GLY A 72 -22.34 -16.43 28.09
N ILE A 73 -22.19 -16.52 26.76
CA ILE A 73 -22.15 -17.76 26.01
C ILE A 73 -20.73 -18.06 25.54
N LYS A 74 -20.24 -19.27 25.82
CA LYS A 74 -18.93 -19.74 25.31
C LYS A 74 -19.07 -20.26 23.89
N LEU A 75 -18.40 -19.59 22.93
CA LEU A 75 -18.43 -19.97 21.51
C LEU A 75 -17.61 -21.21 21.19
N GLY A 76 -16.64 -21.57 22.04
CA GLY A 76 -15.62 -22.56 21.74
C GLY A 76 -14.62 -22.09 20.66
N ALA A 77 -13.50 -22.83 20.49
CA ALA A 77 -12.43 -22.43 19.57
C ALA A 77 -12.92 -22.23 18.12
N GLY A 78 -13.70 -23.19 17.59
CA GLY A 78 -14.24 -23.09 16.23
C GLY A 78 -15.24 -21.93 16.05
N GLY A 79 -16.04 -21.66 17.07
CA GLY A 79 -16.97 -20.52 17.08
C GLY A 79 -16.25 -19.18 17.10
N LEU A 80 -15.15 -19.07 17.91
CA LEU A 80 -14.30 -17.88 17.95
C LEU A 80 -13.65 -17.61 16.59
N VAL A 81 -12.99 -18.61 16.00
CA VAL A 81 -12.38 -18.50 14.68
C VAL A 81 -13.36 -17.95 13.65
N ARG A 82 -14.60 -18.53 13.60
CA ARG A 82 -15.64 -18.07 12.69
C ARG A 82 -16.04 -16.62 12.99
N ALA A 83 -16.30 -16.27 14.26
CA ALA A 83 -16.76 -14.94 14.65
C ALA A 83 -15.73 -13.86 14.29
N TYR A 84 -14.44 -14.09 14.54
CA TYR A 84 -13.37 -13.15 14.18
C TYR A 84 -13.17 -13.04 12.68
N THR A 85 -13.20 -14.17 11.96
CA THR A 85 -13.14 -14.19 10.48
C THR A 85 -14.30 -13.40 9.87
N ASP A 86 -15.53 -13.68 10.29
CA ASP A 86 -16.74 -13.04 9.76
C ASP A 86 -16.78 -11.55 10.08
N SER A 87 -16.39 -11.14 11.30
CA SER A 87 -16.35 -9.73 11.68
C SER A 87 -15.44 -8.91 10.77
N VAL A 88 -14.22 -9.40 10.46
CA VAL A 88 -13.29 -8.71 9.56
C VAL A 88 -13.80 -8.78 8.13
N ALA A 89 -14.25 -9.94 7.65
CA ALA A 89 -14.73 -10.09 6.28
C ALA A 89 -15.93 -9.18 5.98
N GLN A 90 -16.92 -9.10 6.87
CA GLN A 90 -18.08 -8.21 6.71
C GLN A 90 -17.69 -6.74 6.71
N THR A 91 -16.77 -6.33 7.59
CA THR A 91 -16.27 -4.95 7.62
C THR A 91 -15.57 -4.57 6.31
N LEU A 92 -14.79 -5.49 5.73
CA LEU A 92 -14.09 -5.26 4.47
C LEU A 92 -15.02 -5.15 3.25
N LEU A 93 -16.25 -5.65 3.31
CA LEU A 93 -17.26 -5.43 2.26
C LEU A 93 -17.72 -3.97 2.22
N LEU A 94 -17.68 -3.29 3.36
CA LEU A 94 -18.11 -1.89 3.49
C LEU A 94 -16.95 -0.90 3.39
N ALA A 95 -15.71 -1.38 3.49
CA ALA A 95 -14.51 -0.54 3.47
C ALA A 95 -14.18 -0.06 2.06
N GLU A 96 -13.88 1.23 1.93
CA GLU A 96 -13.29 1.77 0.72
C GLU A 96 -11.84 1.23 0.58
N LYS A 97 -11.55 0.63 -0.57
CA LYS A 97 -10.23 0.08 -0.89
C LYS A 97 -9.61 0.91 -2.02
N ILE A 98 -8.38 1.35 -1.80
CA ILE A 98 -7.59 2.03 -2.82
C ILE A 98 -6.54 1.08 -3.39
N THR A 99 -6.37 1.09 -4.70
CA THR A 99 -5.31 0.30 -5.34
C THR A 99 -3.97 0.96 -5.08
N LEU A 100 -3.06 0.26 -4.39
CA LEU A 100 -1.68 0.71 -4.22
C LEU A 100 -0.93 0.48 -5.54
N GLN A 101 -0.59 1.57 -6.21
CA GLN A 101 0.28 1.51 -7.38
C GLN A 101 1.71 1.81 -6.96
N ARG A 102 2.64 0.92 -7.30
CA ARG A 102 4.07 1.23 -7.20
C ARG A 102 4.39 2.35 -8.18
N VAL A 103 4.98 3.41 -7.67
CA VAL A 103 5.44 4.54 -8.46
C VAL A 103 6.96 4.44 -8.60
N ILE A 104 7.45 4.55 -9.82
CA ILE A 104 8.88 4.61 -10.11
C ILE A 104 9.26 5.96 -10.67
N THR A 105 10.52 6.32 -10.52
CA THR A 105 11.09 7.54 -11.10
C THR A 105 12.02 7.16 -12.24
N LEU A 106 11.82 7.80 -13.39
CA LEU A 106 12.67 7.69 -14.56
C LEU A 106 13.27 9.05 -14.89
N GLN A 107 14.40 9.04 -15.59
CA GLN A 107 15.11 10.25 -15.96
C GLN A 107 15.95 10.05 -17.22
N CYS A 108 16.02 11.08 -18.05
CA CYS A 108 16.79 11.05 -19.27
C CYS A 108 17.38 12.42 -19.61
N SER A 109 18.31 12.41 -20.56
CA SER A 109 18.83 13.58 -21.25
C SER A 109 18.42 13.52 -22.72
N ILE A 110 17.97 14.64 -23.28
CA ILE A 110 17.51 14.77 -24.66
C ILE A 110 17.98 16.10 -25.27
N PRO A 111 18.09 16.19 -26.61
CA PRO A 111 18.25 17.47 -27.30
C PRO A 111 17.05 18.40 -27.05
N TYR A 112 17.30 19.72 -27.06
CA TYR A 112 16.25 20.75 -26.90
C TYR A 112 15.07 20.57 -27.86
N SER A 113 15.34 20.16 -29.08
CA SER A 113 14.30 19.96 -30.12
C SER A 113 13.29 18.85 -29.77
N MET A 114 13.61 18.00 -28.80
CA MET A 114 12.76 16.88 -28.38
C MET A 114 11.96 17.16 -27.11
N GLU A 115 12.18 18.26 -26.41
CA GLU A 115 11.54 18.53 -25.13
C GLU A 115 10.00 18.55 -25.27
N GLY A 116 9.48 19.25 -26.27
CA GLY A 116 8.03 19.33 -26.48
C GLY A 116 7.39 17.98 -26.80
N TRP A 117 8.07 17.14 -27.58
CA TRP A 117 7.64 15.79 -27.87
C TRP A 117 7.65 14.92 -26.58
N LEU A 118 8.73 14.94 -25.81
CA LEU A 118 8.81 14.15 -24.59
C LEU A 118 7.73 14.57 -23.56
N ARG A 119 7.49 15.87 -23.38
CA ARG A 119 6.41 16.37 -22.51
C ARG A 119 5.05 15.79 -22.91
N ARG A 120 4.73 15.74 -24.20
CA ARG A 120 3.50 15.14 -24.71
C ARG A 120 3.43 13.63 -24.41
N GLU A 121 4.53 12.89 -24.59
CA GLU A 121 4.58 11.45 -24.28
C GLU A 121 4.37 11.18 -22.79
N LEU A 122 4.95 12.03 -21.91
CA LEU A 122 4.76 11.94 -20.46
C LEU A 122 3.31 12.24 -20.07
N GLU A 123 2.68 13.25 -20.66
CA GLU A 123 1.27 13.58 -20.43
C GLU A 123 0.35 12.43 -20.85
N LEU A 124 0.57 11.84 -22.03
CA LEU A 124 -0.18 10.67 -22.50
C LEU A 124 -0.02 9.44 -21.60
N ALA A 125 1.12 9.31 -20.95
CA ALA A 125 1.40 8.24 -19.98
C ALA A 125 0.91 8.58 -18.57
N GLN A 126 0.28 9.74 -18.35
CA GLN A 126 -0.11 10.24 -17.02
C GLN A 126 1.07 10.31 -16.03
N ALA A 127 2.28 10.54 -16.56
CA ALA A 127 3.48 10.69 -15.77
C ALA A 127 3.53 12.10 -15.14
N THR A 128 3.99 12.16 -13.90
CA THR A 128 4.18 13.44 -13.21
C THR A 128 5.61 13.93 -13.42
N LEU A 129 5.78 15.05 -14.09
CA LEU A 129 7.07 15.68 -14.29
C LEU A 129 7.57 16.24 -12.95
N LEU A 130 8.74 15.80 -12.50
CA LEU A 130 9.33 16.18 -11.22
C LEU A 130 10.35 17.31 -11.38
N ASN A 131 11.28 17.16 -12.32
CA ASN A 131 12.36 18.13 -12.55
C ASN A 131 12.68 18.28 -14.05
N VAL A 132 13.08 19.50 -14.43
CA VAL A 132 13.66 19.82 -15.73
C VAL A 132 14.86 20.71 -15.52
N ARG A 133 15.98 20.38 -16.16
CA ARG A 133 17.19 21.24 -16.21
C ARG A 133 17.64 21.44 -17.64
N HIS A 134 17.90 22.68 -17.99
CA HIS A 134 18.41 23.10 -19.26
C HIS A 134 19.91 23.40 -19.13
N GLN A 135 20.76 22.56 -19.75
CA GLN A 135 22.23 22.70 -19.77
C GLN A 135 22.72 22.54 -21.22
N THR A 136 23.75 21.73 -21.47
CA THR A 136 24.15 21.34 -22.82
C THR A 136 23.07 20.50 -23.53
N ALA A 137 22.20 19.83 -22.75
CA ALA A 137 21.03 19.11 -23.15
C ALA A 137 19.90 19.39 -22.14
N VAL A 138 18.69 18.93 -22.43
CA VAL A 138 17.55 19.00 -21.50
C VAL A 138 17.52 17.70 -20.69
N HIS A 139 17.69 17.83 -19.38
CA HIS A 139 17.54 16.72 -18.44
C HIS A 139 16.13 16.75 -17.88
N MET A 140 15.42 15.63 -17.95
CA MET A 140 14.04 15.52 -17.46
C MET A 140 13.91 14.33 -16.50
N GLN A 141 13.21 14.53 -15.40
CA GLN A 141 12.89 13.51 -14.41
C GLN A 141 11.39 13.50 -14.15
N TRP A 142 10.80 12.33 -14.14
CA TRP A 142 9.37 12.15 -13.91
C TRP A 142 9.08 10.88 -13.12
N SER A 143 7.91 10.82 -12.52
CA SER A 143 7.38 9.63 -11.85
C SER A 143 6.13 9.13 -12.56
N LEU A 144 5.92 7.81 -12.53
CA LEU A 144 4.73 7.17 -13.08
C LEU A 144 4.50 5.81 -12.40
N ALA A 145 3.29 5.26 -12.58
CA ALA A 145 3.01 3.91 -12.12
C ALA A 145 3.96 2.90 -12.78
N GLU A 146 4.52 1.97 -12.01
CA GLU A 146 5.46 0.94 -12.48
C GLU A 146 4.89 0.15 -13.67
N SER A 147 3.58 -0.16 -13.64
CA SER A 147 2.87 -0.85 -14.71
C SER A 147 2.88 -0.10 -16.05
N GLN A 148 3.02 1.22 -16.03
CA GLN A 148 3.07 2.08 -17.23
C GLN A 148 4.50 2.32 -17.74
N SER A 149 5.51 1.90 -16.98
CA SER A 149 6.90 2.21 -17.30
C SER A 149 7.40 1.50 -18.56
N ALA A 150 7.17 0.20 -18.68
CA ALA A 150 7.64 -0.57 -19.84
C ALA A 150 7.01 -0.09 -21.16
N PRO A 151 5.68 0.13 -21.27
CA PRO A 151 5.07 0.72 -22.46
C PRO A 151 5.60 2.11 -22.80
N LEU A 152 5.82 2.97 -21.78
CA LEU A 152 6.37 4.31 -22.01
C LEU A 152 7.82 4.22 -22.52
N ILE A 153 8.69 3.45 -21.87
CA ILE A 153 10.09 3.28 -22.29
C ILE A 153 10.18 2.78 -23.72
N GLN A 154 9.33 1.82 -24.11
CA GLN A 154 9.28 1.32 -25.47
C GLN A 154 8.95 2.44 -26.48
N ARG A 155 7.85 3.20 -26.24
CA ARG A 155 7.47 4.31 -27.11
C ARG A 155 8.55 5.39 -27.19
N LEU A 156 9.18 5.72 -26.06
CA LEU A 156 10.26 6.70 -26.02
C LEU A 156 11.49 6.24 -26.80
N ASN A 157 11.87 4.97 -26.71
CA ASN A 157 13.00 4.44 -27.48
C ASN A 157 12.71 4.43 -28.99
N GLU A 158 11.51 4.03 -29.40
CA GLU A 158 11.08 4.04 -30.80
C GLU A 158 11.00 5.46 -31.35
N GLY A 159 10.30 6.38 -30.69
CA GLY A 159 10.15 7.77 -31.12
C GLY A 159 11.42 8.60 -30.96
N GLY A 160 12.24 8.26 -29.99
CA GLY A 160 13.50 8.95 -29.70
C GLY A 160 14.64 8.72 -30.71
N GLN A 161 14.52 7.67 -31.52
CA GLN A 161 15.49 7.35 -32.58
C GLN A 161 16.96 7.34 -32.08
N GLY A 162 17.21 6.78 -30.90
CA GLY A 162 18.53 6.72 -30.28
C GLY A 162 19.05 8.04 -29.71
N ARG A 163 18.24 9.08 -29.62
CA ARG A 163 18.64 10.41 -29.10
C ARG A 163 18.27 10.62 -27.63
N ILE A 164 17.79 9.58 -26.94
CA ILE A 164 17.48 9.62 -25.52
C ILE A 164 18.59 8.92 -24.76
N ASP A 165 19.27 9.65 -23.90
CA ASP A 165 20.24 9.11 -22.96
C ASP A 165 19.58 8.87 -21.62
N TRP A 166 19.34 7.60 -21.27
CA TRP A 166 18.75 7.23 -19.99
C TRP A 166 19.77 7.44 -18.86
N LEU A 167 19.38 8.20 -17.84
CA LEU A 167 20.28 8.55 -16.74
C LEU A 167 20.03 7.61 -15.54
N LYS A 168 21.13 7.13 -14.93
CA LYS A 168 21.06 6.38 -13.65
C LYS A 168 20.94 7.32 -12.45
N PHE A 169 21.52 8.53 -12.55
CA PHE A 169 21.52 9.53 -11.49
C PHE A 169 21.14 10.88 -12.06
N TRP A 170 20.51 11.73 -11.22
CA TRP A 170 20.19 13.11 -11.59
C TRP A 170 21.49 13.92 -11.64
N PRO A 171 21.77 14.68 -12.71
CA PRO A 171 22.97 15.50 -12.79
C PRO A 171 22.95 16.62 -11.74
N ASN A 172 24.11 16.88 -11.13
CA ASN A 172 24.29 17.94 -10.14
C ASN A 172 24.17 19.33 -10.76
#